data_4b7d4f8935e8185ea09c437105f3aaae
#
_entry.id   4b7d4f8935e8185ea09c437105f3aaae
#
_cell.length_a   1.000
_cell.length_b   1.000
_cell.length_c   1.000
_cell.angle_alpha   90.00
_cell.angle_beta   90.00
_cell.angle_gamma   90.00
#
_symmetry.space_group_name_H-M   'P 1'
#
loop_
_entity.id
_entity.type
_entity.pdbx_description
1 polymer ?
#
loop_
_entity_poly.entity_id
_entity_poly.type
_entity_poly.pdbx_seq_one_letter_code
_entity_poly.pdbx_strand_id
1 'polypeptide(L)'
;MSETLNRISLDDPAWRLADALAARKVSALELADEAIARIEARDGPINAVVVRDFDRARDAAREADAALARGERRPLLGLPMTVKESHNVAGLKTTWGFEWARDFVATEDAVGVARLKAAGAVILGKTNIPVALSDWQSVNPIYGRTNNPYDLSRSPGGSSGGGAAALAAGMVPLEYGSDIGGSIRIPAALCGVYGHKPSLDLIPGRGHAPPGAEGVPPPLAVVGPLARTAADLTLALDVLAGPDAPLSKAYRLTLPASRHARLADFRVLVLTDHPSAAVDGEVRGAIEGLAARLEALGARVERTHARLPDLGAAHEAYGALLGAAMSLRGPEPPQLSAGDWLGLLDTQLKVRGQWGALFEAVDVVLTPAFGQVAFPHVETADPNQRTLMIDGAPTPYFAQLAWPGLATFANLPATAAPIGQTRAGLPIGAQIIGAFLEDRTTLTFAELLEREFGGFIPPA
;
A
#
# COMPACT_ATOMS: atom_id res chain seq x y z
N MET A 1 -29.91 1.61 -26.49
CA MET A 1 -28.61 1.28 -25.83
C MET A 1 -27.88 2.56 -25.37
N SER A 2 -28.51 3.46 -24.62
CA SER A 2 -27.84 4.73 -24.23
C SER A 2 -28.10 5.21 -22.81
N GLU A 3 -28.75 4.41 -21.93
CA GLU A 3 -29.04 4.83 -20.54
C GLU A 3 -28.12 4.19 -19.49
N THR A 4 -27.29 3.21 -19.85
CA THR A 4 -26.42 2.50 -18.91
C THR A 4 -25.09 3.23 -18.61
N LEU A 5 -24.75 4.31 -19.31
CA LEU A 5 -23.44 4.96 -19.26
C LEU A 5 -23.32 6.11 -18.24
N ASN A 6 -24.33 6.37 -17.40
CA ASN A 6 -24.29 7.54 -16.49
C ASN A 6 -24.68 7.27 -15.03
N ARG A 7 -24.78 5.99 -14.62
CA ARG A 7 -25.06 5.67 -13.22
C ARG A 7 -23.75 5.68 -12.42
N ILE A 8 -23.67 6.54 -11.43
CA ILE A 8 -22.59 6.54 -10.43
C ILE A 8 -22.70 5.28 -9.59
N SER A 9 -21.60 4.54 -9.43
CA SER A 9 -21.52 3.32 -8.59
C SER A 9 -20.13 3.17 -7.98
N LEU A 10 -19.96 2.30 -7.02
CA LEU A 10 -18.67 2.00 -6.41
C LEU A 10 -17.62 1.40 -7.36
N ASP A 11 -17.97 1.10 -8.61
CA ASP A 11 -17.00 0.71 -9.62
C ASP A 11 -16.24 1.92 -10.20
N ASP A 12 -16.80 3.12 -10.03
CA ASP A 12 -16.11 4.37 -10.38
C ASP A 12 -14.89 4.63 -9.46
N PRO A 13 -13.87 5.34 -9.95
CA PRO A 13 -12.77 5.82 -9.12
C PRO A 13 -13.22 6.71 -7.97
N ALA A 14 -12.48 6.70 -6.85
CA ALA A 14 -12.81 7.50 -5.67
C ALA A 14 -12.91 8.99 -5.96
N TRP A 15 -12.02 9.54 -6.80
CA TRP A 15 -12.07 10.95 -7.21
C TRP A 15 -13.38 11.29 -7.95
N ARG A 16 -13.86 10.39 -8.82
CA ARG A 16 -15.12 10.59 -9.54
C ARG A 16 -16.34 10.49 -8.61
N LEU A 17 -16.28 9.58 -7.63
CA LEU A 17 -17.30 9.48 -6.58
C LEU A 17 -17.35 10.75 -5.73
N ALA A 18 -16.20 11.31 -5.35
CA ALA A 18 -16.09 12.57 -4.60
C ALA A 18 -16.69 13.74 -5.41
N ASP A 19 -16.42 13.82 -6.71
CA ASP A 19 -17.02 14.81 -7.60
C ASP A 19 -18.55 14.64 -7.72
N ALA A 20 -19.02 13.40 -7.81
CA ALA A 20 -20.46 13.10 -7.88
C ALA A 20 -21.20 13.46 -6.58
N LEU A 21 -20.60 13.18 -5.42
CA LEU A 21 -21.08 13.60 -4.10
C LEU A 21 -21.12 15.13 -4.01
N ALA A 22 -20.05 15.81 -4.36
CA ALA A 22 -19.98 17.27 -4.37
C ALA A 22 -21.03 17.91 -5.29
N ALA A 23 -21.33 17.27 -6.41
CA ALA A 23 -22.37 17.67 -7.35
C ALA A 23 -23.78 17.17 -6.94
N ARG A 24 -23.91 16.40 -5.85
CA ARG A 24 -25.16 15.80 -5.35
C ARG A 24 -25.85 14.90 -6.41
N LYS A 25 -25.07 14.22 -7.24
CA LYS A 25 -25.56 13.23 -8.22
C LYS A 25 -25.83 11.87 -7.57
N VAL A 26 -25.26 11.63 -6.42
CA VAL A 26 -25.43 10.48 -5.54
C VAL A 26 -25.30 10.99 -4.11
N SER A 27 -25.97 10.37 -3.16
CA SER A 27 -25.83 10.67 -1.73
C SER A 27 -24.72 9.81 -1.11
N ALA A 28 -24.16 10.31 -0.01
CA ALA A 28 -23.20 9.55 0.79
C ALA A 28 -23.83 8.28 1.39
N LEU A 29 -25.10 8.36 1.79
CA LEU A 29 -25.84 7.22 2.31
C LEU A 29 -26.05 6.14 1.25
N GLU A 30 -26.39 6.50 0.00
CA GLU A 30 -26.50 5.53 -1.11
C GLU A 30 -25.18 4.81 -1.36
N LEU A 31 -24.05 5.52 -1.40
CA LEU A 31 -22.74 4.90 -1.58
C LEU A 31 -22.32 4.03 -0.38
N ALA A 32 -22.61 4.46 0.85
CA ALA A 32 -22.33 3.68 2.04
C ALA A 32 -23.17 2.39 2.06
N ASP A 33 -24.46 2.45 1.75
CA ASP A 33 -25.35 1.29 1.69
C ASP A 33 -24.96 0.34 0.53
N GLU A 34 -24.53 0.86 -0.62
CA GLU A 34 -24.00 0.04 -1.71
C GLU A 34 -22.72 -0.70 -1.26
N ALA A 35 -21.79 -0.01 -0.58
CA ALA A 35 -20.57 -0.61 -0.06
C ALA A 35 -20.86 -1.71 0.97
N ILE A 36 -21.77 -1.45 1.89
CA ILE A 36 -22.22 -2.43 2.89
C ILE A 36 -22.83 -3.66 2.21
N ALA A 37 -23.73 -3.45 1.26
CA ALA A 37 -24.35 -4.55 0.51
C ALA A 37 -23.32 -5.38 -0.26
N ARG A 38 -22.32 -4.73 -0.87
CA ARG A 38 -21.20 -5.44 -1.54
C ARG A 38 -20.34 -6.23 -0.56
N ILE A 39 -20.02 -5.68 0.61
CA ILE A 39 -19.29 -6.38 1.67
C ILE A 39 -20.10 -7.60 2.13
N GLU A 40 -21.38 -7.45 2.43
CA GLU A 40 -22.23 -8.54 2.88
C GLU A 40 -22.36 -9.66 1.83
N ALA A 41 -22.42 -9.30 0.56
CA ALA A 41 -22.58 -10.26 -0.54
C ALA A 41 -21.28 -10.98 -0.94
N ARG A 42 -20.12 -10.31 -0.87
CA ARG A 42 -18.87 -10.79 -1.47
C ARG A 42 -17.83 -11.25 -0.45
N ASP A 43 -17.88 -10.71 0.78
CA ASP A 43 -16.79 -10.88 1.75
C ASP A 43 -16.77 -12.27 2.43
N GLY A 44 -17.86 -13.04 2.39
CA GLY A 44 -17.92 -14.36 3.03
C GLY A 44 -16.74 -15.27 2.67
N PRO A 45 -16.48 -15.55 1.39
CA PRO A 45 -15.35 -16.39 0.98
C PRO A 45 -13.99 -15.66 1.00
N ILE A 46 -13.97 -14.32 1.01
CA ILE A 46 -12.74 -13.52 0.98
C ILE A 46 -12.23 -13.22 2.38
N ASN A 47 -13.10 -12.82 3.30
CA ASN A 47 -12.81 -12.44 4.69
C ASN A 47 -11.83 -11.25 4.77
N ALA A 48 -12.15 -10.17 4.07
CA ALA A 48 -11.35 -8.96 3.98
C ALA A 48 -11.70 -7.94 5.08
N VAL A 49 -13.01 -7.69 5.33
CA VAL A 49 -13.52 -6.68 6.28
C VAL A 49 -13.94 -7.35 7.59
N VAL A 50 -13.03 -7.35 8.56
CA VAL A 50 -13.15 -8.18 9.78
C VAL A 50 -13.65 -7.44 11.01
N VAL A 51 -13.60 -6.12 11.04
CA VAL A 51 -14.25 -5.28 12.06
C VAL A 51 -15.22 -4.35 11.34
N ARG A 52 -16.51 -4.66 11.43
CA ARG A 52 -17.57 -3.93 10.70
C ARG A 52 -18.22 -2.89 11.60
N ASP A 53 -18.46 -1.68 11.05
CA ASP A 53 -19.01 -0.54 11.79
C ASP A 53 -20.12 0.16 10.97
N PHE A 54 -21.03 -0.64 10.44
CA PHE A 54 -22.00 -0.20 9.44
C PHE A 54 -23.01 0.83 9.96
N ASP A 55 -23.42 0.73 11.21
CA ASP A 55 -24.40 1.67 11.77
C ASP A 55 -23.79 3.07 11.92
N ARG A 56 -22.59 3.18 12.53
CA ARG A 56 -21.91 4.48 12.63
C ARG A 56 -21.49 5.01 11.25
N ALA A 57 -21.19 4.15 10.30
CA ALA A 57 -20.90 4.54 8.92
C ALA A 57 -22.13 5.17 8.25
N ARG A 58 -23.34 4.59 8.44
CA ARG A 58 -24.58 5.18 7.95
C ARG A 58 -24.88 6.54 8.59
N ASP A 59 -24.62 6.67 9.90
CA ASP A 59 -24.81 7.96 10.60
C ASP A 59 -23.83 9.01 10.05
N ALA A 60 -22.56 8.67 9.88
CA ALA A 60 -21.54 9.55 9.27
C ALA A 60 -21.92 9.93 7.81
N ALA A 61 -22.49 8.99 7.04
CA ALA A 61 -22.97 9.26 5.69
C ALA A 61 -24.14 10.26 5.68
N ARG A 62 -25.13 10.13 6.59
CA ARG A 62 -26.21 11.10 6.74
C ARG A 62 -25.70 12.49 7.13
N GLU A 63 -24.71 12.56 8.03
CA GLU A 63 -24.05 13.82 8.40
C GLU A 63 -23.32 14.44 7.19
N ALA A 64 -22.66 13.62 6.37
CA ALA A 64 -22.00 14.08 5.14
C ALA A 64 -23.03 14.61 4.13
N ASP A 65 -24.17 13.94 3.94
CA ASP A 65 -25.26 14.44 3.07
C ASP A 65 -25.81 15.79 3.56
N ALA A 66 -26.01 15.93 4.88
CA ALA A 66 -26.43 17.20 5.45
C ALA A 66 -25.38 18.32 5.25
N ALA A 67 -24.09 18.01 5.37
CA ALA A 67 -23.00 18.94 5.10
C ALA A 67 -22.93 19.35 3.61
N LEU A 68 -23.06 18.38 2.70
CA LEU A 68 -23.16 18.64 1.25
C LEU A 68 -24.35 19.52 0.90
N ALA A 69 -25.50 19.31 1.56
CA ALA A 69 -26.69 20.13 1.36
C ALA A 69 -26.49 21.59 1.82
N ARG A 70 -25.69 21.83 2.87
CA ARG A 70 -25.27 23.17 3.32
C ARG A 70 -24.22 23.83 2.43
N GLY A 71 -23.72 23.10 1.41
CA GLY A 71 -22.67 23.62 0.52
C GLY A 71 -21.24 23.39 1.00
N GLU A 72 -21.03 22.58 2.06
CA GLU A 72 -19.68 22.23 2.49
C GLU A 72 -18.96 21.41 1.40
N ARG A 73 -17.65 21.63 1.29
CA ARG A 73 -16.77 20.90 0.37
C ARG A 73 -15.51 20.46 1.10
N ARG A 74 -15.30 19.16 1.21
CA ARG A 74 -14.10 18.51 1.74
C ARG A 74 -13.68 17.40 0.77
N PRO A 75 -12.38 17.10 0.64
CA PRO A 75 -11.88 16.20 -0.41
C PRO A 75 -12.51 14.80 -0.45
N LEU A 76 -12.89 14.25 0.70
CA LEU A 76 -13.45 12.90 0.83
C LEU A 76 -14.88 12.91 1.42
N LEU A 77 -15.59 14.03 1.37
CA LEU A 77 -16.88 14.18 2.05
C LEU A 77 -17.93 13.20 1.52
N GLY A 78 -18.27 12.22 2.35
CA GLY A 78 -19.24 11.17 2.06
C GLY A 78 -18.66 9.94 1.33
N LEU A 79 -17.34 9.90 1.06
CA LEU A 79 -16.70 8.78 0.38
C LEU A 79 -16.55 7.58 1.34
N PRO A 80 -17.11 6.39 1.02
CA PRO A 80 -16.94 5.19 1.84
C PRO A 80 -15.55 4.61 1.66
N MET A 81 -14.93 4.15 2.76
CA MET A 81 -13.62 3.49 2.74
C MET A 81 -13.42 2.54 3.92
N THR A 82 -12.36 1.76 3.86
CA THR A 82 -11.89 0.92 4.95
C THR A 82 -10.50 1.32 5.44
N VAL A 83 -10.12 0.80 6.60
CA VAL A 83 -8.84 1.09 7.26
C VAL A 83 -8.24 -0.22 7.73
N LYS A 84 -6.94 -0.42 7.52
CA LYS A 84 -6.21 -1.59 8.01
C LYS A 84 -6.39 -1.77 9.51
N GLU A 85 -6.61 -2.99 9.98
CA GLU A 85 -6.95 -3.30 11.37
C GLU A 85 -5.94 -2.76 12.39
N SER A 86 -4.70 -2.63 12.01
CA SER A 86 -3.61 -2.12 12.87
C SER A 86 -3.65 -0.61 13.17
N HIS A 87 -4.45 0.18 12.48
CA HIS A 87 -4.66 1.60 12.82
C HIS A 87 -5.72 1.76 13.90
N ASN A 88 -5.47 2.62 14.87
CA ASN A 88 -6.48 3.01 15.84
C ASN A 88 -7.62 3.77 15.16
N VAL A 89 -8.84 3.26 15.36
CA VAL A 89 -10.11 3.95 15.06
C VAL A 89 -10.89 3.98 16.36
N ALA A 90 -11.18 5.16 16.89
CA ALA A 90 -11.84 5.33 18.18
C ALA A 90 -13.15 4.54 18.26
N GLY A 91 -13.27 3.71 19.30
CA GLY A 91 -14.42 2.82 19.54
C GLY A 91 -14.39 1.51 18.76
N LEU A 92 -13.33 1.21 17.97
CA LEU A 92 -13.18 -0.06 17.28
C LEU A 92 -12.00 -0.89 17.82
N LYS A 93 -12.10 -2.20 17.66
CA LYS A 93 -11.02 -3.13 18.02
C LYS A 93 -9.77 -2.84 17.20
N THR A 94 -8.59 -2.88 17.86
CA THR A 94 -7.26 -2.77 17.25
C THR A 94 -6.35 -3.80 17.90
N THR A 95 -6.27 -4.98 17.32
CA THR A 95 -5.67 -6.15 17.97
C THR A 95 -4.27 -6.47 17.47
N TRP A 96 -3.90 -5.98 16.28
CA TRP A 96 -2.68 -6.39 15.57
C TRP A 96 -2.60 -7.91 15.35
N GLY A 97 -3.75 -8.59 15.40
CA GLY A 97 -3.85 -10.04 15.31
C GLY A 97 -3.38 -10.79 16.55
N PHE A 98 -3.00 -10.12 17.63
CA PHE A 98 -2.59 -10.73 18.89
C PHE A 98 -3.80 -11.20 19.71
N GLU A 99 -3.84 -12.47 20.10
CA GLU A 99 -4.94 -13.00 20.93
C GLU A 99 -5.10 -12.30 22.28
N TRP A 100 -3.99 -11.90 22.91
CA TRP A 100 -4.03 -11.16 24.16
C TRP A 100 -4.67 -9.78 24.03
N ALA A 101 -4.71 -9.22 22.81
CA ALA A 101 -5.33 -7.92 22.50
C ALA A 101 -6.74 -8.06 21.89
N ARG A 102 -7.32 -9.25 21.84
CA ARG A 102 -8.62 -9.56 21.19
C ARG A 102 -9.73 -8.57 21.56
N ASP A 103 -9.74 -8.07 22.79
CA ASP A 103 -10.77 -7.17 23.30
C ASP A 103 -10.30 -5.73 23.46
N PHE A 104 -9.10 -5.41 23.00
CA PHE A 104 -8.63 -4.02 23.03
C PHE A 104 -9.41 -3.17 22.04
N VAL A 105 -10.01 -2.09 22.57
CA VAL A 105 -10.74 -1.07 21.81
C VAL A 105 -9.98 0.24 21.90
N ALA A 106 -9.63 0.81 20.73
CA ALA A 106 -8.94 2.09 20.68
C ALA A 106 -9.82 3.23 21.20
N THR A 107 -9.26 4.11 22.00
CA THR A 107 -9.97 5.29 22.57
C THR A 107 -9.79 6.54 21.72
N GLU A 108 -8.76 6.57 20.86
CA GLU A 108 -8.42 7.69 19.99
C GLU A 108 -8.18 7.21 18.56
N ASP A 109 -8.40 8.10 17.59
CA ASP A 109 -8.04 7.83 16.21
C ASP A 109 -6.53 7.96 15.99
N ALA A 110 -5.98 7.10 15.13
CA ALA A 110 -4.67 7.36 14.53
C ALA A 110 -4.69 8.68 13.74
N VAL A 111 -3.55 9.37 13.65
CA VAL A 111 -3.47 10.70 12.96
C VAL A 111 -4.02 10.63 11.55
N GLY A 112 -3.65 9.59 10.77
CA GLY A 112 -4.18 9.41 9.42
C GLY A 112 -5.70 9.20 9.41
N VAL A 113 -6.23 8.40 10.35
CA VAL A 113 -7.69 8.19 10.50
C VAL A 113 -8.41 9.49 10.85
N ALA A 114 -7.87 10.27 11.78
CA ALA A 114 -8.43 11.57 12.14
C ALA A 114 -8.46 12.54 10.93
N ARG A 115 -7.40 12.53 10.09
CA ARG A 115 -7.34 13.33 8.86
C ARG A 115 -8.36 12.87 7.82
N LEU A 116 -8.51 11.56 7.61
CA LEU A 116 -9.50 11.00 6.71
C LEU A 116 -10.93 11.38 7.14
N LYS A 117 -11.25 11.24 8.43
CA LYS A 117 -12.55 11.68 8.99
C LYS A 117 -12.74 13.19 8.86
N ALA A 118 -11.72 14.00 9.15
CA ALA A 118 -11.78 15.45 8.99
C ALA A 118 -11.98 15.87 7.52
N ALA A 119 -11.44 15.10 6.55
CA ALA A 119 -11.70 15.25 5.14
C ALA A 119 -13.10 14.77 4.72
N GLY A 120 -13.84 14.13 5.61
CA GLY A 120 -15.21 13.70 5.43
C GLY A 120 -15.40 12.26 4.98
N ALA A 121 -14.36 11.42 5.03
CA ALA A 121 -14.46 10.01 4.69
C ALA A 121 -15.40 9.24 5.67
N VAL A 122 -16.17 8.31 5.11
CA VAL A 122 -17.06 7.41 5.84
C VAL A 122 -16.35 6.07 6.05
N ILE A 123 -15.92 5.79 7.29
CA ILE A 123 -15.20 4.56 7.63
C ILE A 123 -16.21 3.42 7.86
N LEU A 124 -16.20 2.41 6.99
CA LEU A 124 -17.11 1.26 7.06
C LEU A 124 -16.65 0.18 8.05
N GLY A 125 -15.36 0.19 8.36
CA GLY A 125 -14.76 -0.84 9.20
C GLY A 125 -13.27 -1.02 8.94
N LYS A 126 -12.73 -2.14 9.45
CA LYS A 126 -11.29 -2.42 9.36
C LYS A 126 -11.01 -3.75 8.67
N THR A 127 -9.88 -3.80 7.96
CA THR A 127 -9.49 -4.90 7.08
C THR A 127 -8.44 -5.81 7.71
N ASN A 128 -8.48 -7.09 7.34
CA ASN A 128 -7.68 -8.15 7.95
C ASN A 128 -6.17 -8.01 7.70
N ILE A 129 -5.40 -8.57 8.63
CA ILE A 129 -3.94 -8.50 8.73
C ILE A 129 -3.35 -9.81 9.25
N PRO A 130 -2.07 -10.09 9.07
CA PRO A 130 -1.37 -11.13 9.83
C PRO A 130 -1.02 -10.66 11.26
N VAL A 131 -0.71 -11.61 12.13
CA VAL A 131 -0.20 -11.32 13.48
C VAL A 131 1.05 -10.44 13.40
N ALA A 132 1.10 -9.38 14.21
CA ALA A 132 2.21 -8.42 14.27
C ALA A 132 2.58 -7.79 12.91
N LEU A 133 1.76 -7.88 11.90
CA LEU A 133 2.01 -7.46 10.51
C LEU A 133 3.23 -8.15 9.87
N SER A 134 3.63 -9.32 10.36
CA SER A 134 4.91 -9.99 10.08
C SER A 134 4.83 -11.06 8.98
N ASP A 135 3.85 -10.98 8.09
CA ASP A 135 3.67 -11.96 7.02
C ASP A 135 3.10 -11.31 5.74
N TRP A 136 3.32 -11.97 4.60
CA TRP A 136 2.67 -11.67 3.32
C TRP A 136 1.44 -12.54 3.05
N GLN A 137 0.85 -13.08 4.11
CA GLN A 137 -0.45 -13.72 4.15
C GLN A 137 -1.26 -13.07 5.26
N SER A 138 -2.46 -12.58 4.97
CA SER A 138 -3.30 -11.91 5.96
C SER A 138 -4.12 -12.95 6.73
N VAL A 139 -3.48 -13.59 7.73
CA VAL A 139 -4.08 -14.61 8.59
C VAL A 139 -3.71 -14.38 10.06
N ASN A 140 -4.69 -14.49 10.95
CA ASN A 140 -4.48 -14.43 12.39
C ASN A 140 -5.55 -15.24 13.15
N PRO A 141 -5.32 -15.60 14.43
CA PRO A 141 -6.23 -16.45 15.20
C PRO A 141 -7.53 -15.78 15.62
N ILE A 142 -7.64 -14.45 15.48
CA ILE A 142 -8.85 -13.70 15.90
C ILE A 142 -9.87 -13.68 14.77
N TYR A 143 -9.42 -13.38 13.55
CA TYR A 143 -10.29 -13.10 12.40
C TYR A 143 -10.18 -14.17 11.31
N GLY A 144 -9.21 -15.08 11.39
CA GLY A 144 -8.96 -16.08 10.35
C GLY A 144 -8.17 -15.54 9.18
N ARG A 145 -8.32 -16.18 8.02
CA ARG A 145 -7.55 -15.95 6.79
C ARG A 145 -8.34 -15.11 5.80
N THR A 146 -7.65 -14.21 5.11
CA THR A 146 -8.15 -13.54 3.90
C THR A 146 -7.65 -14.27 2.66
N ASN A 147 -8.53 -14.48 1.71
CA ASN A 147 -8.26 -15.12 0.44
C ASN A 147 -8.17 -14.08 -0.70
N ASN A 148 -7.41 -14.39 -1.75
CA ASN A 148 -7.29 -13.53 -2.91
C ASN A 148 -8.57 -13.59 -3.77
N PRO A 149 -9.18 -12.44 -4.14
CA PRO A 149 -10.41 -12.42 -4.94
C PRO A 149 -10.28 -13.03 -6.35
N TYR A 150 -9.07 -13.08 -6.91
CA TYR A 150 -8.83 -13.71 -8.22
C TYR A 150 -8.73 -15.24 -8.15
N ASP A 151 -8.30 -15.76 -6.99
CA ASP A 151 -8.21 -17.20 -6.72
C ASP A 151 -8.22 -17.41 -5.20
N LEU A 152 -9.33 -17.89 -4.68
CA LEU A 152 -9.55 -18.08 -3.23
C LEU A 152 -8.58 -19.08 -2.57
N SER A 153 -7.85 -19.88 -3.35
CA SER A 153 -6.82 -20.79 -2.85
C SER A 153 -5.46 -20.11 -2.64
N ARG A 154 -5.35 -18.81 -2.95
CA ARG A 154 -4.10 -18.06 -2.92
C ARG A 154 -4.14 -16.90 -1.93
N SER A 155 -2.94 -16.47 -1.53
CA SER A 155 -2.75 -15.31 -0.65
C SER A 155 -3.08 -14.00 -1.38
N PRO A 156 -3.77 -13.04 -0.75
CA PRO A 156 -3.91 -11.67 -1.26
C PRO A 156 -2.65 -10.84 -1.03
N GLY A 157 -1.60 -11.45 -0.45
CA GLY A 157 -0.48 -10.70 0.08
C GLY A 157 -0.72 -10.23 1.52
N GLY A 158 0.23 -9.46 2.01
CA GLY A 158 0.23 -8.91 3.38
C GLY A 158 1.31 -7.84 3.57
N SER A 159 1.19 -7.13 4.63
CA SER A 159 0.24 -7.26 5.72
C SER A 159 -1.07 -6.48 5.51
N SER A 160 -1.22 -5.62 4.45
CA SER A 160 -2.47 -4.95 4.10
C SER A 160 -3.32 -5.78 3.12
N GLY A 161 -3.31 -7.12 3.24
CA GLY A 161 -3.97 -8.01 2.30
C GLY A 161 -5.50 -7.94 2.34
N GLY A 162 -6.09 -7.76 3.51
CA GLY A 162 -7.54 -7.53 3.63
C GLY A 162 -7.98 -6.29 2.85
N GLY A 163 -7.22 -5.18 2.96
CA GLY A 163 -7.52 -3.95 2.23
C GLY A 163 -7.40 -4.09 0.72
N ALA A 164 -6.31 -4.71 0.24
CA ALA A 164 -6.13 -4.97 -1.18
C ALA A 164 -7.22 -5.91 -1.75
N ALA A 165 -7.61 -6.94 -0.99
CA ALA A 165 -8.70 -7.84 -1.37
C ALA A 165 -10.06 -7.14 -1.40
N ALA A 166 -10.36 -6.26 -0.42
CA ALA A 166 -11.60 -5.48 -0.41
C ALA A 166 -11.71 -4.54 -1.61
N LEU A 167 -10.59 -3.87 -1.99
CA LEU A 167 -10.50 -3.03 -3.18
C LEU A 167 -10.70 -3.85 -4.46
N ALA A 168 -10.00 -4.96 -4.61
CA ALA A 168 -10.07 -5.81 -5.80
C ALA A 168 -11.47 -6.40 -5.98
N ALA A 169 -12.14 -6.80 -4.89
CA ALA A 169 -13.51 -7.29 -4.92
C ALA A 169 -14.55 -6.18 -5.12
N GLY A 170 -14.15 -4.92 -5.28
CA GLY A 170 -15.06 -3.79 -5.48
C GLY A 170 -15.95 -3.45 -4.28
N MET A 171 -15.55 -3.82 -3.06
CA MET A 171 -16.27 -3.52 -1.82
C MET A 171 -16.14 -2.04 -1.43
N VAL A 172 -15.00 -1.44 -1.64
CA VAL A 172 -14.68 -0.05 -1.30
C VAL A 172 -13.79 0.57 -2.38
N PRO A 173 -13.80 1.89 -2.57
CA PRO A 173 -12.94 2.57 -3.53
C PRO A 173 -11.55 2.93 -2.96
N LEU A 174 -11.40 3.02 -1.64
CA LEU A 174 -10.18 3.51 -0.98
C LEU A 174 -9.90 2.74 0.31
N GLU A 175 -8.61 2.52 0.62
CA GLU A 175 -8.11 1.85 1.81
C GLU A 175 -6.90 2.59 2.38
N TYR A 176 -6.72 2.55 3.71
CA TYR A 176 -5.56 3.10 4.40
C TYR A 176 -4.76 2.00 5.09
N GLY A 177 -3.56 1.74 4.57
CA GLY A 177 -2.67 0.66 4.99
C GLY A 177 -1.34 1.13 5.60
N SER A 178 -0.37 0.20 5.69
CA SER A 178 0.99 0.46 6.19
C SER A 178 2.03 -0.46 5.53
N ASP A 179 3.30 -0.04 5.50
CA ASP A 179 4.39 -0.75 4.83
C ASP A 179 5.70 -0.61 5.62
N ILE A 180 6.36 -1.72 5.91
CA ILE A 180 7.73 -1.79 6.44
C ILE A 180 8.57 -2.82 5.68
N GLY A 181 7.92 -3.79 5.04
CA GLY A 181 8.50 -4.87 4.26
C GLY A 181 7.68 -5.19 3.01
N GLY A 182 7.12 -4.16 2.34
CA GLY A 182 6.27 -4.31 1.17
C GLY A 182 4.78 -4.41 1.47
N SER A 183 4.36 -4.13 2.70
CA SER A 183 3.00 -4.44 3.17
C SER A 183 1.86 -3.60 2.56
N ILE A 184 2.14 -2.57 1.78
CA ILE A 184 1.20 -1.91 0.85
C ILE A 184 1.41 -2.46 -0.57
N ARG A 185 2.66 -2.49 -1.02
CA ARG A 185 3.05 -2.74 -2.40
C ARG A 185 2.83 -4.18 -2.84
N ILE A 186 3.16 -5.14 -1.98
CA ILE A 186 3.00 -6.56 -2.29
C ILE A 186 1.52 -6.93 -2.41
N PRO A 187 0.64 -6.66 -1.43
CA PRO A 187 -0.77 -6.98 -1.60
C PRO A 187 -1.42 -6.19 -2.74
N ALA A 188 -0.99 -4.94 -3.01
CA ALA A 188 -1.44 -4.20 -4.19
C ALA A 188 -1.08 -4.94 -5.48
N ALA A 189 0.16 -5.42 -5.63
CA ALA A 189 0.61 -6.18 -6.79
C ALA A 189 -0.13 -7.52 -6.95
N LEU A 190 -0.33 -8.26 -5.85
CA LEU A 190 -0.97 -9.58 -5.88
C LEU A 190 -2.49 -9.53 -6.06
N CYS A 191 -3.13 -8.40 -5.73
CA CYS A 191 -4.56 -8.16 -5.95
C CYS A 191 -4.83 -7.21 -7.13
N GLY A 192 -3.82 -6.84 -7.92
CA GLY A 192 -3.98 -6.04 -9.13
C GLY A 192 -4.49 -4.61 -8.88
N VAL A 193 -4.29 -4.06 -7.68
CA VAL A 193 -4.67 -2.69 -7.31
C VAL A 193 -3.43 -1.80 -7.19
N TYR A 194 -3.63 -0.51 -6.98
CA TYR A 194 -2.56 0.45 -6.72
C TYR A 194 -2.30 0.59 -5.23
N GLY A 195 -1.02 0.80 -4.86
CA GLY A 195 -0.64 1.07 -3.48
C GLY A 195 0.57 1.99 -3.41
N HIS A 196 0.51 3.02 -2.58
CA HIS A 196 1.61 3.97 -2.43
C HIS A 196 2.26 3.87 -1.05
N LYS A 197 3.52 3.48 -1.04
CA LYS A 197 4.43 3.61 0.09
C LYS A 197 5.07 5.00 0.04
N PRO A 198 4.66 5.95 0.89
CA PRO A 198 5.24 7.29 0.86
C PRO A 198 6.71 7.31 1.25
N SER A 199 7.38 8.42 1.00
CA SER A 199 8.64 8.77 1.67
C SER A 199 8.49 8.69 3.19
N LEU A 200 9.55 8.29 3.90
CA LEU A 200 9.52 8.22 5.37
C LEU A 200 9.09 9.59 5.95
N ASP A 201 8.29 9.54 7.02
CA ASP A 201 7.76 10.70 7.77
C ASP A 201 6.84 11.65 6.99
N LEU A 202 6.51 11.33 5.74
CA LEU A 202 5.57 12.13 4.95
C LEU A 202 4.15 12.09 5.53
N ILE A 203 3.72 10.91 5.99
CA ILE A 203 2.46 10.69 6.72
C ILE A 203 2.80 10.24 8.13
N PRO A 204 2.33 10.93 9.18
CA PRO A 204 2.61 10.54 10.56
C PRO A 204 2.00 9.19 10.92
N GLY A 205 2.82 8.31 11.53
CA GLY A 205 2.39 6.97 11.95
C GLY A 205 1.79 6.89 13.37
N ARG A 206 1.59 7.99 14.09
CA ARG A 206 1.04 7.97 15.46
C ARG A 206 -0.38 7.37 15.48
N GLY A 207 -0.59 6.41 16.39
CA GLY A 207 -1.82 5.61 16.46
C GLY A 207 -1.78 4.36 15.57
N HIS A 208 -0.61 4.04 14.97
CA HIS A 208 -0.32 2.78 14.31
C HIS A 208 0.80 2.07 15.08
N ALA A 209 0.45 1.48 16.22
CA ALA A 209 1.33 0.69 17.08
C ALA A 209 0.51 -0.41 17.77
N PRO A 210 1.13 -1.54 18.13
CA PRO A 210 0.47 -2.54 18.97
C PRO A 210 -0.02 -1.91 20.28
N PRO A 211 -1.13 -2.39 20.86
CA PRO A 211 -1.62 -1.89 22.14
C PRO A 211 -0.51 -1.90 23.22
N GLY A 212 -0.30 -0.77 23.90
CA GLY A 212 0.74 -0.61 24.91
C GLY A 212 2.17 -0.46 24.38
N ALA A 213 2.34 -0.36 23.05
CA ALA A 213 3.65 -0.22 22.42
C ALA A 213 3.82 1.16 21.73
N GLU A 214 3.11 2.17 22.19
CA GLU A 214 3.25 3.55 21.71
C GLU A 214 4.66 4.09 22.04
N GLY A 215 5.21 4.88 21.14
CA GLY A 215 6.55 5.47 21.32
C GLY A 215 7.22 5.79 20.00
N VAL A 216 8.54 5.68 19.94
CA VAL A 216 9.31 5.98 18.72
C VAL A 216 8.93 5.00 17.62
N PRO A 217 8.47 5.46 16.43
CA PRO A 217 8.15 4.57 15.32
C PRO A 217 9.42 3.89 14.80
N PRO A 218 9.31 2.66 14.24
CA PRO A 218 10.44 2.04 13.55
C PRO A 218 10.92 2.89 12.38
N PRO A 219 12.25 3.02 12.16
CA PRO A 219 12.83 3.93 11.16
C PRO A 219 12.60 3.53 9.69
N LEU A 220 11.81 2.50 9.46
CA LEU A 220 11.47 1.94 8.14
C LEU A 220 9.97 1.99 7.85
N ALA A 221 9.16 2.10 8.92
CA ALA A 221 7.71 1.97 8.82
C ALA A 221 7.05 3.23 8.28
N VAL A 222 6.16 3.05 7.33
CA VAL A 222 5.29 4.09 6.80
C VAL A 222 3.83 3.63 6.76
N VAL A 223 2.93 4.58 6.69
CA VAL A 223 1.50 4.39 6.46
C VAL A 223 1.11 5.06 5.14
N GLY A 224 0.16 4.50 4.40
CA GLY A 224 -0.17 5.03 3.09
C GLY A 224 -1.42 4.41 2.47
N PRO A 225 -1.91 4.97 1.36
CA PRO A 225 -3.14 4.56 0.71
C PRO A 225 -2.97 3.37 -0.24
N LEU A 226 -4.08 2.62 -0.41
CA LEU A 226 -4.31 1.70 -1.53
C LEU A 226 -5.63 2.09 -2.21
N ALA A 227 -5.72 1.90 -3.53
CA ALA A 227 -6.88 2.24 -4.34
C ALA A 227 -6.93 1.44 -5.64
N ARG A 228 -8.02 1.58 -6.42
CA ARG A 228 -8.09 0.97 -7.75
C ARG A 228 -7.50 1.83 -8.87
N THR A 229 -7.19 3.10 -8.60
CA THR A 229 -6.55 3.99 -9.58
C THR A 229 -5.39 4.77 -8.96
N ALA A 230 -4.42 5.19 -9.78
CA ALA A 230 -3.31 6.00 -9.32
C ALA A 230 -3.74 7.42 -8.89
N ALA A 231 -4.76 7.98 -9.54
CA ALA A 231 -5.33 9.28 -9.18
C ALA A 231 -5.96 9.27 -7.77
N ASP A 232 -6.58 8.15 -7.36
CA ASP A 232 -7.15 7.99 -6.02
C ASP A 232 -6.06 7.95 -4.94
N LEU A 233 -4.87 7.40 -5.25
CA LEU A 233 -3.73 7.47 -4.35
C LEU A 233 -3.26 8.92 -4.12
N THR A 234 -3.26 9.73 -5.18
CA THR A 234 -2.92 11.16 -5.09
C THR A 234 -3.93 11.91 -4.24
N LEU A 235 -5.24 11.67 -4.46
CA LEU A 235 -6.32 12.24 -3.64
C LEU A 235 -6.14 11.91 -2.15
N ALA A 236 -5.84 10.65 -1.83
CA ALA A 236 -5.63 10.23 -0.45
C ALA A 236 -4.34 10.78 0.15
N LEU A 237 -3.23 10.84 -0.63
CA LEU A 237 -1.97 11.42 -0.17
C LEU A 237 -2.12 12.88 0.22
N ASP A 238 -2.84 13.67 -0.58
CA ASP A 238 -3.08 15.10 -0.33
C ASP A 238 -3.85 15.36 0.98
N VAL A 239 -4.68 14.39 1.41
CA VAL A 239 -5.37 14.43 2.71
C VAL A 239 -4.46 13.98 3.86
N LEU A 240 -3.66 12.94 3.63
CA LEU A 240 -2.90 12.25 4.67
C LEU A 240 -1.57 12.90 4.99
N ALA A 241 -0.89 13.50 3.98
CA ALA A 241 0.47 13.99 4.11
C ALA A 241 0.57 15.29 4.93
N GLY A 242 1.71 15.45 5.58
CA GLY A 242 2.06 16.65 6.35
C GLY A 242 2.42 16.35 7.80
N PRO A 243 3.05 17.31 8.48
CA PRO A 243 3.57 17.11 9.83
C PRO A 243 2.46 16.91 10.87
N ASP A 244 2.74 16.08 11.90
CA ASP A 244 1.88 15.94 13.09
C ASP A 244 2.16 17.05 14.12
N ALA A 245 1.30 17.19 15.12
CA ALA A 245 1.56 18.02 16.28
C ALA A 245 2.75 17.48 17.11
N PRO A 246 3.67 18.28 17.62
CA PRO A 246 3.66 19.75 17.57
C PRO A 246 4.30 20.35 16.29
N LEU A 247 4.89 19.52 15.41
CA LEU A 247 5.64 20.00 14.23
C LEU A 247 4.78 20.85 13.30
N SER A 248 3.49 20.55 13.18
CA SER A 248 2.54 21.32 12.34
C SER A 248 2.37 22.78 12.77
N LYS A 249 2.84 23.18 13.95
CA LYS A 249 2.88 24.59 14.39
C LYS A 249 3.87 25.42 13.57
N ALA A 250 5.00 24.81 13.20
CA ALA A 250 6.11 25.50 12.55
C ALA A 250 6.35 25.07 11.09
N TYR A 251 5.99 23.83 10.74
CA TYR A 251 6.26 23.27 9.42
C TYR A 251 5.00 23.18 8.56
N ARG A 252 5.19 23.38 7.26
CA ARG A 252 4.19 23.13 6.22
C ARG A 252 4.82 22.25 5.17
N LEU A 253 4.07 21.23 4.72
CA LEU A 253 4.51 20.37 3.64
C LEU A 253 4.27 21.05 2.29
N THR A 254 5.30 21.06 1.46
CA THR A 254 5.20 21.40 0.03
C THR A 254 5.96 20.34 -0.74
N LEU A 255 5.26 19.38 -1.32
CA LEU A 255 5.87 18.39 -2.19
C LEU A 255 6.14 18.99 -3.57
N PRO A 256 7.30 18.67 -4.18
CA PRO A 256 7.57 19.05 -5.55
C PRO A 256 6.54 18.41 -6.49
N ALA A 257 6.22 19.09 -7.59
CA ALA A 257 5.46 18.51 -8.67
C ALA A 257 6.23 17.32 -9.29
N SER A 258 5.52 16.47 -10.06
CA SER A 258 6.18 15.44 -10.85
C SER A 258 7.22 16.05 -11.80
N ARG A 259 8.34 15.33 -11.99
CA ARG A 259 9.40 15.76 -12.91
C ARG A 259 8.91 15.93 -14.34
N HIS A 260 7.97 15.09 -14.77
CA HIS A 260 7.45 15.08 -16.13
C HIS A 260 5.93 14.83 -16.17
N ALA A 261 5.29 15.26 -17.26
CA ALA A 261 3.87 15.12 -17.53
C ALA A 261 3.55 14.11 -18.66
N ARG A 262 4.56 13.51 -19.30
CA ARG A 262 4.40 12.52 -20.36
C ARG A 262 5.40 11.39 -20.18
N LEU A 263 5.00 10.14 -20.48
CA LEU A 263 5.87 8.96 -20.36
C LEU A 263 7.15 9.10 -21.20
N ALA A 264 7.07 9.68 -22.38
CA ALA A 264 8.19 9.89 -23.29
C ALA A 264 9.35 10.74 -22.70
N ASP A 265 9.06 11.55 -21.69
CA ASP A 265 10.06 12.47 -21.10
C ASP A 265 10.82 11.83 -19.93
N PHE A 266 10.37 10.66 -19.45
CA PHE A 266 10.98 9.96 -18.31
C PHE A 266 12.25 9.21 -18.68
N ARG A 267 13.21 9.23 -17.75
CA ARG A 267 14.41 8.38 -17.72
C ARG A 267 14.13 7.27 -16.72
N VAL A 268 14.02 6.04 -17.22
CA VAL A 268 13.59 4.87 -16.46
C VAL A 268 14.73 3.87 -16.33
N LEU A 269 15.09 3.49 -15.11
CA LEU A 269 15.96 2.34 -14.87
C LEU A 269 15.09 1.13 -14.56
N VAL A 270 15.29 0.03 -15.27
CA VAL A 270 14.57 -1.23 -15.07
C VAL A 270 15.48 -2.23 -14.38
N LEU A 271 15.06 -2.77 -13.25
CA LEU A 271 15.79 -3.78 -12.50
C LEU A 271 14.90 -5.02 -12.31
N THR A 272 15.23 -6.10 -13.00
CA THR A 272 14.55 -7.39 -12.89
C THR A 272 15.43 -8.48 -12.27
N ASP A 273 16.65 -8.15 -11.89
CA ASP A 273 17.61 -9.02 -11.22
C ASP A 273 18.05 -8.45 -9.88
N HIS A 274 18.13 -9.30 -8.86
CA HIS A 274 18.61 -8.97 -7.53
C HIS A 274 19.47 -10.12 -6.99
N PRO A 275 20.66 -9.85 -6.41
CA PRO A 275 21.57 -10.91 -5.95
C PRO A 275 20.96 -11.81 -4.86
N SER A 276 19.98 -11.32 -4.10
CA SER A 276 19.38 -12.02 -2.95
C SER A 276 17.98 -12.57 -3.21
N ALA A 277 17.34 -12.26 -4.36
CA ALA A 277 15.95 -12.67 -4.62
C ALA A 277 15.72 -13.05 -6.07
N ALA A 278 15.14 -14.24 -6.27
CA ALA A 278 14.66 -14.66 -7.58
C ALA A 278 13.38 -13.92 -7.99
N VAL A 279 13.12 -13.87 -9.28
CA VAL A 279 11.87 -13.38 -9.89
C VAL A 279 11.39 -14.37 -10.94
N ASP A 280 10.10 -14.64 -10.91
CA ASP A 280 9.40 -15.52 -11.86
C ASP A 280 9.43 -14.96 -13.29
N GLY A 281 9.58 -15.84 -14.29
CA GLY A 281 9.66 -15.46 -15.69
C GLY A 281 8.47 -14.69 -16.22
N GLU A 282 7.25 -14.94 -15.73
CA GLU A 282 6.06 -14.17 -16.13
C GLU A 282 6.12 -12.73 -15.58
N VAL A 283 6.57 -12.54 -14.33
CA VAL A 283 6.75 -11.21 -13.73
C VAL A 283 7.86 -10.44 -14.43
N ARG A 284 9.03 -11.08 -14.64
CA ARG A 284 10.14 -10.51 -15.40
C ARG A 284 9.68 -10.10 -16.80
N GLY A 285 9.01 -11.01 -17.51
CA GLY A 285 8.53 -10.77 -18.88
C GLY A 285 7.55 -9.61 -18.97
N ALA A 286 6.67 -9.46 -17.98
CA ALA A 286 5.72 -8.35 -17.93
C ALA A 286 6.42 -6.99 -17.73
N ILE A 287 7.43 -6.92 -16.85
CA ILE A 287 8.21 -5.69 -16.60
C ILE A 287 9.05 -5.33 -17.83
N GLU A 288 9.72 -6.30 -18.45
CA GLU A 288 10.48 -6.05 -19.69
C GLU A 288 9.55 -5.67 -20.87
N GLY A 289 8.36 -6.27 -20.94
CA GLY A 289 7.33 -5.88 -21.91
C GLY A 289 6.85 -4.45 -21.69
N LEU A 290 6.71 -4.01 -20.45
CA LEU A 290 6.40 -2.61 -20.13
C LEU A 290 7.54 -1.69 -20.51
N ALA A 291 8.79 -2.08 -20.21
CA ALA A 291 10.00 -1.35 -20.60
C ALA A 291 10.05 -1.11 -22.13
N ALA A 292 9.82 -2.16 -22.92
CA ALA A 292 9.79 -2.05 -24.39
C ALA A 292 8.68 -1.10 -24.89
N ARG A 293 7.50 -1.11 -24.24
CA ARG A 293 6.41 -0.16 -24.58
C ARG A 293 6.78 1.30 -24.25
N LEU A 294 7.50 1.52 -23.13
CA LEU A 294 7.99 2.84 -22.75
C LEU A 294 9.06 3.35 -23.76
N GLU A 295 9.97 2.48 -24.18
CA GLU A 295 10.96 2.78 -25.23
C GLU A 295 10.26 3.17 -26.55
N ALA A 296 9.21 2.44 -26.94
CA ALA A 296 8.41 2.73 -28.13
C ALA A 296 7.68 4.09 -28.06
N LEU A 297 7.32 4.56 -26.87
CA LEU A 297 6.77 5.90 -26.65
C LEU A 297 7.83 7.01 -26.63
N GLY A 298 9.12 6.67 -26.62
CA GLY A 298 10.24 7.60 -26.61
C GLY A 298 10.87 7.84 -25.23
N ALA A 299 10.47 7.11 -24.18
CA ALA A 299 11.13 7.16 -22.88
C ALA A 299 12.57 6.61 -22.98
N ARG A 300 13.46 7.19 -22.19
CA ARG A 300 14.83 6.65 -22.09
C ARG A 300 14.84 5.54 -21.05
N VAL A 301 15.05 4.29 -21.49
CA VAL A 301 15.07 3.13 -20.62
C VAL A 301 16.50 2.56 -20.56
N GLU A 302 16.99 2.35 -19.34
CA GLU A 302 18.27 1.72 -19.03
C GLU A 302 18.04 0.48 -18.17
N ARG A 303 18.91 -0.53 -18.25
CA ARG A 303 18.84 -1.77 -17.45
C ARG A 303 20.02 -1.94 -16.50
N THR A 304 20.98 -1.04 -16.58
CA THR A 304 22.16 -0.95 -15.69
C THR A 304 22.53 0.51 -15.52
N HIS A 305 23.09 0.87 -14.36
CA HIS A 305 23.59 2.23 -14.15
C HIS A 305 24.78 2.21 -13.19
N ALA A 306 25.85 2.97 -13.51
CA ALA A 306 27.09 2.98 -12.73
C ALA A 306 26.92 3.55 -11.30
N ARG A 307 25.85 4.33 -11.03
CA ARG A 307 25.53 4.89 -9.72
C ARG A 307 24.57 4.02 -8.91
N LEU A 308 24.19 2.82 -9.40
CA LEU A 308 23.34 1.91 -8.65
C LEU A 308 24.07 1.49 -7.37
N PRO A 309 23.43 1.60 -6.17
CA PRO A 309 24.01 1.08 -4.94
C PRO A 309 24.28 -0.43 -5.02
N ASP A 310 25.18 -0.94 -4.19
CA ASP A 310 25.33 -2.38 -4.01
C ASP A 310 24.05 -2.94 -3.36
N LEU A 311 23.24 -3.62 -4.17
CA LEU A 311 21.92 -4.12 -3.75
C LEU A 311 22.04 -5.26 -2.74
N GLY A 312 23.12 -6.08 -2.82
CA GLY A 312 23.36 -7.17 -1.88
C GLY A 312 23.70 -6.64 -0.49
N ALA A 313 24.70 -5.76 -0.41
CA ALA A 313 25.08 -5.13 0.86
C ALA A 313 23.95 -4.29 1.47
N ALA A 314 23.17 -3.59 0.64
CA ALA A 314 22.00 -2.83 1.09
C ALA A 314 20.91 -3.74 1.65
N HIS A 315 20.67 -4.92 1.04
CA HIS A 315 19.71 -5.90 1.52
C HIS A 315 20.12 -6.50 2.86
N GLU A 316 21.39 -6.84 3.05
CA GLU A 316 21.91 -7.36 4.33
C GLU A 316 21.70 -6.33 5.46
N ALA A 317 22.08 -5.06 5.22
CA ALA A 317 21.88 -3.99 6.17
C ALA A 317 20.37 -3.72 6.46
N TYR A 318 19.53 -3.80 5.42
CA TYR A 318 18.09 -3.71 5.58
C TYR A 318 17.54 -4.84 6.46
N GLY A 319 17.96 -6.09 6.21
CA GLY A 319 17.55 -7.24 7.01
C GLY A 319 17.92 -7.08 8.49
N ALA A 320 19.13 -6.62 8.76
CA ALA A 320 19.61 -6.35 10.12
C ALA A 320 18.78 -5.24 10.82
N LEU A 321 18.54 -4.11 10.13
CA LEU A 321 17.75 -3.01 10.68
C LEU A 321 16.28 -3.39 10.88
N LEU A 322 15.68 -4.13 9.94
CA LEU A 322 14.31 -4.62 10.03
C LEU A 322 14.16 -5.61 11.19
N GLY A 323 15.07 -6.58 11.29
CA GLY A 323 15.08 -7.56 12.39
C GLY A 323 15.15 -6.88 13.75
N ALA A 324 16.07 -5.91 13.91
CA ALA A 324 16.19 -5.11 15.13
C ALA A 324 14.89 -4.33 15.41
N ALA A 325 14.34 -3.64 14.39
CA ALA A 325 13.13 -2.82 14.55
C ALA A 325 11.90 -3.65 14.94
N MET A 326 11.74 -4.85 14.37
CA MET A 326 10.63 -5.76 14.70
C MET A 326 10.77 -6.40 16.08
N SER A 327 11.99 -6.59 16.58
CA SER A 327 12.27 -7.22 17.88
C SER A 327 12.30 -6.25 19.06
N LEU A 328 12.41 -4.94 18.80
CA LEU A 328 12.59 -3.91 19.86
C LEU A 328 11.53 -3.96 20.97
N ARG A 329 10.33 -4.43 20.67
CA ARG A 329 9.18 -4.52 21.58
C ARG A 329 8.68 -5.95 21.78
N GLY A 330 9.46 -6.91 21.28
CA GLY A 330 9.20 -8.33 21.49
C GLY A 330 9.59 -8.79 22.90
N PRO A 331 9.22 -10.04 23.26
CA PRO A 331 9.60 -10.62 24.54
C PRO A 331 11.12 -10.80 24.69
N GLU A 332 11.83 -10.90 23.58
CA GLU A 332 13.29 -10.98 23.54
C GLU A 332 13.81 -9.82 22.68
N PRO A 333 14.13 -8.66 23.27
CA PRO A 333 14.69 -7.55 22.51
C PRO A 333 16.05 -7.94 21.91
N PRO A 334 16.40 -7.40 20.73
CA PRO A 334 17.67 -7.72 20.09
C PRO A 334 18.83 -7.31 20.98
N GLN A 335 19.86 -8.18 21.05
CA GLN A 335 21.12 -7.84 21.70
C GLN A 335 21.98 -6.96 20.77
N LEU A 336 21.55 -5.73 20.56
CA LEU A 336 22.24 -4.76 19.73
C LEU A 336 22.77 -3.64 20.60
N SER A 337 24.06 -3.30 20.48
CA SER A 337 24.59 -2.14 21.16
C SER A 337 24.04 -0.85 20.55
N ALA A 338 24.03 0.26 21.30
CA ALA A 338 23.68 1.56 20.75
C ALA A 338 24.60 1.97 19.59
N GLY A 339 25.87 1.54 19.62
CA GLY A 339 26.83 1.76 18.52
C GLY A 339 26.43 1.02 17.25
N ASP A 340 26.04 -0.25 17.35
CA ASP A 340 25.59 -1.04 16.20
C ASP A 340 24.32 -0.46 15.59
N TRP A 341 23.36 -0.05 16.45
CA TRP A 341 22.14 0.62 15.99
C TRP A 341 22.44 1.90 15.22
N LEU A 342 23.29 2.77 15.72
CA LEU A 342 23.72 3.99 15.02
C LEU A 342 24.44 3.65 13.71
N GLY A 343 25.28 2.61 13.70
CA GLY A 343 25.97 2.13 12.49
C GLY A 343 25.00 1.68 11.40
N LEU A 344 23.88 1.03 11.76
CA LEU A 344 22.82 0.65 10.81
C LEU A 344 22.11 1.89 10.24
N LEU A 345 21.81 2.89 11.07
CA LEU A 345 21.20 4.14 10.63
C LEU A 345 22.14 4.97 9.72
N ASP A 346 23.45 5.00 10.04
CA ASP A 346 24.46 5.62 9.20
C ASP A 346 24.54 4.93 7.83
N THR A 347 24.47 3.59 7.80
CA THR A 347 24.46 2.82 6.55
C THR A 347 23.20 3.12 5.75
N GLN A 348 22.03 3.18 6.39
CA GLN A 348 20.77 3.59 5.76
C GLN A 348 20.89 4.97 5.10
N LEU A 349 21.45 5.95 5.82
CA LEU A 349 21.63 7.31 5.32
C LEU A 349 22.59 7.36 4.11
N LYS A 350 23.69 6.60 4.15
CA LYS A 350 24.64 6.48 3.04
C LYS A 350 23.98 5.87 1.80
N VAL A 351 23.23 4.78 1.97
CA VAL A 351 22.50 4.14 0.85
C VAL A 351 21.46 5.09 0.28
N ARG A 352 20.71 5.84 1.11
CA ARG A 352 19.81 6.89 0.63
C ARG A 352 20.52 7.95 -0.18
N GLY A 353 21.71 8.39 0.24
CA GLY A 353 22.55 9.32 -0.52
C GLY A 353 22.98 8.76 -1.88
N GLN A 354 23.33 7.47 -1.96
CA GLN A 354 23.67 6.80 -3.22
C GLN A 354 22.46 6.75 -4.18
N TRP A 355 21.27 6.42 -3.67
CA TRP A 355 20.03 6.51 -4.44
C TRP A 355 19.76 7.94 -4.91
N GLY A 356 20.00 8.96 -4.07
CA GLY A 356 19.89 10.37 -4.46
C GLY A 356 20.77 10.71 -5.66
N ALA A 357 22.04 10.25 -5.64
CA ALA A 357 22.96 10.43 -6.76
C ALA A 357 22.51 9.69 -8.04
N LEU A 358 21.88 8.53 -7.92
CA LEU A 358 21.28 7.82 -9.05
C LEU A 358 20.11 8.64 -9.64
N PHE A 359 19.24 9.19 -8.80
CA PHE A 359 18.07 9.97 -9.22
C PHE A 359 18.39 11.36 -9.83
N GLU A 360 19.66 11.76 -9.87
CA GLU A 360 20.12 12.85 -10.74
C GLU A 360 20.12 12.43 -12.22
N ALA A 361 20.33 11.14 -12.51
CA ALA A 361 20.44 10.59 -13.86
C ALA A 361 19.14 9.94 -14.34
N VAL A 362 18.34 9.37 -13.44
CA VAL A 362 17.07 8.70 -13.74
C VAL A 362 15.93 9.37 -12.95
N ASP A 363 14.70 9.19 -13.40
CA ASP A 363 13.52 9.80 -12.76
C ASP A 363 12.75 8.78 -11.93
N VAL A 364 12.69 7.54 -12.40
CA VAL A 364 12.06 6.42 -11.71
C VAL A 364 12.86 5.13 -11.92
N VAL A 365 12.76 4.22 -10.93
CA VAL A 365 13.27 2.85 -11.05
C VAL A 365 12.09 1.89 -11.02
N LEU A 366 11.97 1.05 -12.05
CA LEU A 366 10.92 0.07 -12.23
C LEU A 366 11.42 -1.32 -11.86
N THR A 367 10.76 -1.98 -10.90
CA THR A 367 11.17 -3.30 -10.40
C THR A 367 9.96 -4.19 -10.10
N PRO A 368 10.14 -5.50 -9.87
CA PRO A 368 9.12 -6.30 -9.21
C PRO A 368 8.74 -5.69 -7.85
N ALA A 369 7.44 -5.70 -7.51
CA ALA A 369 7.01 -5.47 -6.13
C ALA A 369 7.23 -6.74 -5.28
N PHE A 370 7.13 -7.89 -5.93
CA PHE A 370 7.34 -9.23 -5.39
C PHE A 370 7.79 -10.16 -6.53
N GLY A 371 8.59 -11.18 -6.23
CA GLY A 371 9.20 -12.03 -7.26
C GLY A 371 8.24 -12.99 -7.96
N GLN A 372 6.98 -13.07 -7.56
CA GLN A 372 5.95 -13.88 -8.23
C GLN A 372 4.56 -13.26 -8.07
N VAL A 373 3.58 -13.80 -8.78
CA VAL A 373 2.16 -13.49 -8.62
C VAL A 373 1.60 -14.12 -7.34
N ALA A 374 0.30 -13.92 -7.06
CA ALA A 374 -0.36 -14.51 -5.90
C ALA A 374 -0.02 -16.00 -5.76
N PHE A 375 0.54 -16.39 -4.62
CA PHE A 375 1.02 -17.72 -4.30
C PHE A 375 -0.03 -18.50 -3.47
N PRO A 376 -0.06 -19.86 -3.55
CA PRO A 376 -0.91 -20.67 -2.70
C PRO A 376 -0.65 -20.40 -1.21
N HIS A 377 -1.68 -20.56 -0.39
CA HIS A 377 -1.50 -20.42 1.06
C HIS A 377 -0.43 -21.36 1.59
N VAL A 378 0.50 -20.84 2.40
CA VAL A 378 1.60 -21.58 3.01
C VAL A 378 1.24 -21.86 4.46
N GLU A 379 1.09 -23.15 4.80
CA GLU A 379 0.65 -23.58 6.13
C GLU A 379 1.80 -23.82 7.12
N THR A 380 3.07 -23.75 6.66
CA THR A 380 4.25 -23.94 7.52
C THR A 380 4.27 -22.89 8.62
N ALA A 381 4.22 -23.34 9.88
CA ALA A 381 4.07 -22.48 11.05
C ALA A 381 5.29 -21.57 11.25
N ASP A 382 6.51 -22.11 11.14
CA ASP A 382 7.74 -21.32 11.22
C ASP A 382 7.98 -20.57 9.90
N PRO A 383 7.88 -19.24 9.86
CA PRO A 383 8.08 -18.47 8.64
C PRO A 383 9.47 -18.61 8.02
N ASN A 384 10.50 -18.94 8.83
CA ASN A 384 11.87 -19.11 8.34
C ASN A 384 12.07 -20.44 7.58
N GLN A 385 11.15 -21.39 7.74
CA GLN A 385 11.15 -22.66 7.01
C GLN A 385 10.27 -22.64 5.76
N ARG A 386 9.60 -21.53 5.51
CA ARG A 386 8.74 -21.37 4.34
C ARG A 386 9.54 -21.18 3.07
N THR A 387 9.04 -21.74 2.00
CA THR A 387 9.57 -21.55 0.65
C THR A 387 8.48 -21.10 -0.31
N LEU A 388 8.89 -20.39 -1.34
CA LEU A 388 8.09 -20.06 -2.52
C LEU A 388 8.64 -20.83 -3.72
N MET A 389 7.77 -21.24 -4.63
CA MET A 389 8.19 -21.86 -5.89
C MET A 389 8.29 -20.76 -6.95
N ILE A 390 9.52 -20.39 -7.34
CA ILE A 390 9.80 -19.39 -8.38
C ILE A 390 10.49 -20.09 -9.54
N ASP A 391 9.89 -20.07 -10.72
CA ASP A 391 10.33 -20.79 -11.92
C ASP A 391 10.60 -22.29 -11.64
N GLY A 392 9.75 -22.92 -10.81
CA GLY A 392 9.85 -24.32 -10.45
C GLY A 392 10.94 -24.63 -9.41
N ALA A 393 11.66 -23.65 -8.89
CA ALA A 393 12.68 -23.81 -7.86
C ALA A 393 12.21 -23.31 -6.50
N PRO A 394 12.41 -24.08 -5.40
CA PRO A 394 12.10 -23.61 -4.05
C PRO A 394 13.09 -22.52 -3.64
N THR A 395 12.56 -21.36 -3.22
CA THR A 395 13.33 -20.20 -2.75
C THR A 395 12.90 -19.84 -1.32
N PRO A 396 13.81 -19.37 -0.45
CA PRO A 396 13.43 -18.92 0.88
C PRO A 396 12.38 -17.81 0.82
N TYR A 397 11.34 -17.95 1.65
CA TYR A 397 10.20 -17.00 1.68
C TYR A 397 10.67 -15.56 1.84
N PHE A 398 11.48 -15.29 2.88
CA PHE A 398 11.95 -13.95 3.19
C PHE A 398 13.07 -13.41 2.29
N ALA A 399 13.62 -14.22 1.35
CA ALA A 399 14.48 -13.66 0.31
C ALA A 399 13.76 -12.57 -0.50
N GLN A 400 12.43 -12.66 -0.60
CA GLN A 400 11.61 -11.68 -1.30
C GLN A 400 11.59 -10.29 -0.65
N LEU A 401 12.06 -10.13 0.61
CA LEU A 401 12.29 -8.82 1.23
C LEU A 401 13.23 -7.93 0.40
N ALA A 402 14.05 -8.51 -0.45
CA ALA A 402 15.00 -7.79 -1.30
C ALA A 402 14.29 -6.78 -2.22
N TRP A 403 13.14 -7.15 -2.82
CA TRP A 403 12.42 -6.27 -3.72
C TRP A 403 11.81 -5.05 -3.03
N PRO A 404 10.95 -5.18 -2.01
CA PRO A 404 10.44 -4.01 -1.29
C PRO A 404 11.55 -3.26 -0.53
N GLY A 405 12.62 -3.95 -0.15
CA GLY A 405 13.79 -3.41 0.56
C GLY A 405 14.48 -2.29 -0.20
N LEU A 406 14.49 -2.34 -1.55
CA LEU A 406 15.10 -1.30 -2.40
C LEU A 406 14.60 0.11 -2.04
N ALA A 407 13.29 0.27 -1.90
CA ALA A 407 12.71 1.55 -1.51
C ALA A 407 12.64 1.74 0.01
N THR A 408 12.37 0.67 0.77
CA THR A 408 12.17 0.77 2.22
C THR A 408 13.43 1.17 2.96
N PHE A 409 14.56 0.52 2.67
CA PHE A 409 15.82 0.78 3.37
C PHE A 409 16.31 2.22 3.15
N ALA A 410 16.18 2.73 1.94
CA ALA A 410 16.56 4.10 1.61
C ALA A 410 15.46 5.14 1.90
N ASN A 411 14.33 4.75 2.52
CA ASN A 411 13.21 5.62 2.88
C ASN A 411 12.50 6.31 1.69
N LEU A 412 12.68 5.77 0.47
CA LEU A 412 12.19 6.34 -0.79
C LEU A 412 10.69 6.12 -0.96
N PRO A 413 9.99 6.97 -1.71
CA PRO A 413 8.62 6.69 -2.14
C PRO A 413 8.61 5.57 -3.16
N ALA A 414 7.57 4.72 -3.11
CA ALA A 414 7.35 3.70 -4.12
C ALA A 414 5.86 3.44 -4.34
N THR A 415 5.43 3.45 -5.59
CA THR A 415 4.06 3.15 -5.99
C THR A 415 4.00 1.78 -6.65
N ALA A 416 3.20 0.85 -6.11
CA ALA A 416 2.85 -0.38 -6.81
C ALA A 416 1.72 -0.08 -7.80
N ALA A 417 1.85 -0.59 -9.02
CA ALA A 417 0.86 -0.44 -10.08
C ALA A 417 0.66 -1.78 -10.81
N PRO A 418 -0.59 -2.15 -11.16
CA PRO A 418 -0.83 -3.31 -12.01
C PRO A 418 -0.32 -3.01 -13.42
N ILE A 419 0.39 -3.99 -14.01
CA ILE A 419 1.00 -3.88 -15.35
C ILE A 419 0.53 -4.96 -16.32
N GLY A 420 -0.34 -5.87 -15.86
CA GLY A 420 -0.90 -6.95 -16.66
C GLY A 420 -1.41 -8.10 -15.81
N GLN A 421 -1.65 -9.21 -16.47
CA GLN A 421 -2.08 -10.48 -15.85
C GLN A 421 -1.30 -11.63 -16.46
N THR A 422 -1.14 -12.72 -15.70
CA THR A 422 -0.65 -13.99 -16.21
C THR A 422 -1.66 -14.63 -17.18
N ARG A 423 -1.27 -15.69 -17.88
CA ARG A 423 -2.19 -16.49 -18.68
C ARG A 423 -3.31 -17.11 -17.85
N ALA A 424 -3.12 -17.29 -16.55
CA ALA A 424 -4.13 -17.81 -15.62
C ALA A 424 -5.04 -16.71 -15.04
N GLY A 425 -4.89 -15.45 -15.47
CA GLY A 425 -5.72 -14.32 -15.02
C GLY A 425 -5.27 -13.72 -13.67
N LEU A 426 -4.14 -14.15 -13.12
CA LEU A 426 -3.61 -13.56 -11.88
C LEU A 426 -2.91 -12.21 -12.17
N PRO A 427 -3.15 -11.17 -11.37
CA PRO A 427 -2.51 -9.89 -11.55
C PRO A 427 -0.99 -9.93 -11.47
N ILE A 428 -0.32 -9.11 -12.27
CA ILE A 428 1.10 -8.80 -12.20
C ILE A 428 1.25 -7.31 -11.88
N GLY A 429 1.95 -7.00 -10.79
CA GLY A 429 2.25 -5.63 -10.40
C GLY A 429 3.75 -5.34 -10.40
N ALA A 430 4.11 -4.10 -10.74
CA ALA A 430 5.46 -3.57 -10.59
C ALA A 430 5.49 -2.49 -9.50
N GLN A 431 6.65 -2.24 -8.90
CA GLN A 431 6.88 -1.05 -8.09
C GLN A 431 7.68 0.00 -8.86
N ILE A 432 7.27 1.23 -8.71
CA ILE A 432 7.86 2.44 -9.29
C ILE A 432 8.50 3.20 -8.13
N ILE A 433 9.83 3.19 -8.04
CA ILE A 433 10.59 3.84 -6.98
C ILE A 433 11.02 5.23 -7.48
N GLY A 434 10.88 6.25 -6.65
CA GLY A 434 11.30 7.63 -6.94
C GLY A 434 12.29 8.20 -5.93
N ALA A 435 12.78 9.40 -6.18
CA ALA A 435 13.65 10.12 -5.26
C ALA A 435 12.92 10.46 -3.95
N PHE A 436 13.70 10.57 -2.86
CA PHE A 436 13.15 10.89 -1.54
C PHE A 436 12.39 12.22 -1.57
N LEU A 437 11.16 12.23 -1.06
CA LEU A 437 10.19 13.32 -1.08
C LEU A 437 9.70 13.75 -2.47
N GLU A 438 9.94 12.94 -3.50
CA GLU A 438 9.34 13.14 -4.84
C GLU A 438 8.18 12.15 -5.10
N ASP A 439 7.34 11.94 -4.10
CA ASP A 439 6.19 11.02 -4.14
C ASP A 439 5.27 11.29 -5.34
N ARG A 440 5.08 12.56 -5.71
CA ARG A 440 4.27 12.93 -6.88
C ARG A 440 4.84 12.42 -8.20
N THR A 441 6.15 12.22 -8.30
CA THR A 441 6.79 11.67 -9.51
C THR A 441 6.38 10.21 -9.73
N THR A 442 6.39 9.37 -8.68
CA THR A 442 5.98 7.97 -8.77
C THR A 442 4.47 7.82 -9.00
N LEU A 443 3.65 8.65 -8.37
CA LEU A 443 2.20 8.67 -8.54
C LEU A 443 1.81 9.11 -9.95
N THR A 444 2.40 10.20 -10.46
CA THR A 444 2.14 10.66 -11.84
C THR A 444 2.61 9.64 -12.87
N PHE A 445 3.77 9.01 -12.67
CA PHE A 445 4.22 7.95 -13.57
C PHE A 445 3.22 6.78 -13.60
N ALA A 446 2.71 6.35 -12.43
CA ALA A 446 1.68 5.31 -12.34
C ALA A 446 0.37 5.73 -13.04
N GLU A 447 -0.08 6.99 -12.86
CA GLU A 447 -1.27 7.53 -13.53
C GLU A 447 -1.10 7.59 -15.07
N LEU A 448 0.10 7.96 -15.53
CA LEU A 448 0.42 7.96 -16.95
C LEU A 448 0.44 6.54 -17.54
N LEU A 449 0.96 5.55 -16.81
CA LEU A 449 0.90 4.14 -17.18
C LEU A 449 -0.54 3.65 -17.28
N GLU A 450 -1.37 3.97 -16.26
CA GLU A 450 -2.80 3.62 -16.24
C GLU A 450 -3.55 4.16 -17.46
N ARG A 451 -3.30 5.42 -17.79
CA ARG A 451 -3.95 6.11 -18.91
C ARG A 451 -3.56 5.53 -20.26
N GLU A 452 -2.29 5.15 -20.43
CA GLU A 452 -1.74 4.66 -21.69
C GLU A 452 -1.99 3.17 -21.92
N PHE A 453 -1.87 2.36 -20.85
CA PHE A 453 -1.82 0.90 -20.98
C PHE A 453 -2.96 0.18 -20.26
N GLY A 454 -3.85 0.93 -19.60
CA GLY A 454 -4.86 0.37 -18.71
C GLY A 454 -4.30 0.11 -17.29
N GLY A 455 -5.19 -0.17 -16.37
CA GLY A 455 -4.86 -0.34 -14.95
C GLY A 455 -5.57 -1.55 -14.34
N PHE A 456 -6.33 -1.30 -13.28
CA PHE A 456 -7.07 -2.31 -12.56
C PHE A 456 -8.04 -3.08 -13.46
N ILE A 457 -7.98 -4.41 -13.41
CA ILE A 457 -8.92 -5.33 -14.07
C ILE A 457 -9.61 -6.13 -12.95
N PRO A 458 -10.94 -6.06 -12.78
CA PRO A 458 -11.60 -6.76 -11.67
C PRO A 458 -11.48 -8.28 -11.82
N PRO A 459 -11.54 -9.04 -10.71
CA PRO A 459 -11.66 -10.50 -10.76
C PRO A 459 -12.96 -10.91 -11.46
N ALA A 460 -12.94 -12.09 -12.12
CA ALA A 460 -14.04 -12.63 -12.90
C ALA A 460 -15.28 -13.00 -12.08
#